data_8ae778b7715bd1802d42aa3b3f4cd62a
#
_entry.id   8ae778b7715bd1802d42aa3b3f4cd62a
#
_cell.length_a   1.000
_cell.length_b   1.000
_cell.length_c   1.000
_cell.angle_alpha   90.00
_cell.angle_beta   90.00
_cell.angle_gamma   90.00
#
_symmetry.space_group_name_H-M   'P 1'
#
loop_
_entity.id
_entity.type
_entity.pdbx_description
1 polymer ?
#
loop_
_entity_poly.entity_id
_entity_poly.type
_entity_poly.pdbx_seq_one_letter_code
_entity_poly.pdbx_strand_id
1 'polypeptide(L)'
;MTVLERLSRAGFRDVTTVEPVTGGLAADAGIAHREHGPPVFVKTFADPPGDDVFAVEAEGLAALRAAGGPATPDVLVADRELLVLTLLRPRPAGEAFWERFAVALAHLHTSTVHPRFGWHRDNWLGQRRQVNTWAGDGFAFFAEHRLLRWLSEPRVAAALGVEGRAALERLCARLPELLPERPACLTHGDLWRQNVLSTEDGQAALIDPAVSYTWAEVDLAHLWTTAPPPEARRFFDVYAELTGLDDGWRSRMPIIQLRQHLAVVAQFDDDWGAAETIRATLAPF
;
A
#
# COMPACT_ATOMS: atom_id res chain seq x y z
N MET A 1 -14.01 24.76 4.98
CA MET A 1 -12.67 25.41 5.17
C MET A 1 -11.80 24.98 4.01
N THR A 2 -11.17 25.95 3.35
CA THR A 2 -10.27 25.71 2.20
C THR A 2 -8.96 25.07 2.66
N VAL A 3 -8.23 24.42 1.74
CA VAL A 3 -6.89 23.86 2.03
C VAL A 3 -5.91 24.95 2.48
N LEU A 4 -5.97 26.16 1.92
CA LEU A 4 -5.15 27.30 2.33
C LEU A 4 -5.42 27.75 3.78
N GLU A 5 -6.68 27.77 4.20
CA GLU A 5 -7.05 28.07 5.58
C GLU A 5 -6.56 26.99 6.56
N ARG A 6 -6.62 25.71 6.17
CA ARG A 6 -6.07 24.59 6.97
C ARG A 6 -4.55 24.72 7.11
N LEU A 7 -3.84 24.96 6.01
CA LEU A 7 -2.39 25.17 6.00
C LEU A 7 -1.97 26.35 6.86
N SER A 8 -2.67 27.50 6.74
CA SER A 8 -2.38 28.69 7.55
C SER A 8 -2.55 28.43 9.06
N ARG A 9 -3.61 27.67 9.43
CA ARG A 9 -3.83 27.23 10.83
C ARG A 9 -2.73 26.30 11.32
N ALA A 10 -2.23 25.43 10.47
CA ALA A 10 -1.13 24.50 10.76
C ALA A 10 0.26 25.16 10.78
N GLY A 11 0.35 26.49 10.60
CA GLY A 11 1.59 27.24 10.66
C GLY A 11 2.22 27.59 9.31
N PHE A 12 1.68 27.09 8.19
CA PHE A 12 2.13 27.36 6.82
C PHE A 12 1.46 28.61 6.26
N ARG A 13 1.75 29.77 6.87
CA ARG A 13 1.11 31.06 6.52
C ARG A 13 1.67 31.68 5.24
N ASP A 14 2.82 31.20 4.79
CA ASP A 14 3.56 31.66 3.61
C ASP A 14 3.23 30.83 2.35
N VAL A 15 2.22 29.98 2.40
CA VAL A 15 1.73 29.26 1.22
C VAL A 15 0.99 30.24 0.31
N THR A 16 1.43 30.31 -0.95
CA THR A 16 0.86 31.20 -1.97
C THR A 16 -0.16 30.49 -2.85
N THR A 17 0.12 29.25 -3.23
CA THR A 17 -0.74 28.44 -4.11
C THR A 17 -0.67 26.96 -3.73
N VAL A 18 -1.72 26.22 -4.07
CA VAL A 18 -1.73 24.75 -4.00
C VAL A 18 -2.06 24.24 -5.40
N GLU A 19 -1.10 23.57 -6.01
CA GLU A 19 -1.26 22.91 -7.30
C GLU A 19 -1.83 21.49 -7.07
N PRO A 20 -3.02 21.16 -7.60
CA PRO A 20 -3.59 19.84 -7.45
C PRO A 20 -2.70 18.75 -8.08
N VAL A 21 -2.52 17.64 -7.37
CA VAL A 21 -1.85 16.44 -7.89
C VAL A 21 -2.89 15.40 -8.24
N THR A 22 -2.86 14.93 -9.48
CA THR A 22 -3.72 13.84 -9.95
C THR A 22 -3.05 12.50 -9.71
N GLY A 23 -3.80 11.48 -9.27
CA GLY A 23 -3.30 10.11 -9.10
C GLY A 23 -3.60 9.49 -7.74
N GLY A 24 -3.92 10.26 -6.71
CA GLY A 24 -4.49 9.75 -5.47
C GLY A 24 -5.96 9.37 -5.65
N LEU A 25 -6.35 8.17 -5.18
CA LEU A 25 -7.74 7.69 -5.33
C LEU A 25 -8.59 7.96 -4.09
N ALA A 26 -7.96 8.25 -2.95
CA ALA A 26 -8.66 8.32 -1.67
C ALA A 26 -8.78 9.74 -1.11
N ALA A 27 -7.76 10.57 -1.23
CA ALA A 27 -7.70 11.93 -0.67
C ALA A 27 -7.44 12.96 -1.77
N ASP A 28 -7.87 14.20 -1.53
CA ASP A 28 -7.45 15.34 -2.33
C ASP A 28 -5.99 15.65 -2.00
N ALA A 29 -5.14 15.72 -3.02
CA ALA A 29 -3.71 15.94 -2.88
C ALA A 29 -3.22 17.14 -3.68
N GLY A 30 -2.15 17.78 -3.23
CA GLY A 30 -1.55 18.92 -3.93
C GLY A 30 -0.13 19.25 -3.49
N ILE A 31 0.54 20.07 -4.29
CA ILE A 31 1.82 20.67 -3.96
C ILE A 31 1.57 22.11 -3.50
N ALA A 32 1.86 22.40 -2.25
CA ALA A 32 1.74 23.74 -1.67
C ALA A 32 3.05 24.50 -1.87
N HIS A 33 3.00 25.53 -2.72
CA HIS A 33 4.13 26.42 -2.98
C HIS A 33 4.21 27.50 -1.92
N ARG A 34 5.42 27.77 -1.43
CA ARG A 34 5.68 28.68 -0.33
C ARG A 34 6.49 29.89 -0.80
N GLU A 35 6.23 31.05 -0.22
CA GLU A 35 7.03 32.24 -0.45
C GLU A 35 8.44 32.08 0.12
N HIS A 36 8.55 31.39 1.27
CA HIS A 36 9.81 31.13 1.96
C HIS A 36 9.97 29.62 2.23
N GLY A 37 11.03 29.02 1.71
CA GLY A 37 11.34 27.61 1.90
C GLY A 37 10.85 26.67 0.78
N PRO A 38 11.13 25.37 0.88
CA PRO A 38 10.76 24.41 -0.14
C PRO A 38 9.24 24.19 -0.18
N PRO A 39 8.69 23.81 -1.34
CA PRO A 39 7.30 23.38 -1.44
C PRO A 39 7.08 22.11 -0.61
N VAL A 40 5.84 21.91 -0.17
CA VAL A 40 5.43 20.74 0.61
C VAL A 40 4.29 20.01 -0.08
N PHE A 41 4.18 18.71 0.16
CA PHE A 41 3.06 17.91 -0.30
C PHE A 41 1.95 17.92 0.75
N VAL A 42 0.71 18.06 0.30
CA VAL A 42 -0.44 18.16 1.20
C VAL A 42 -1.53 17.18 0.78
N LYS A 43 -2.18 16.58 1.77
CA LYS A 43 -3.40 15.77 1.60
C LYS A 43 -4.50 16.30 2.49
N THR A 44 -5.73 16.27 1.97
CA THR A 44 -6.95 16.60 2.71
C THR A 44 -8.07 15.64 2.30
N PHE A 45 -9.12 15.58 3.11
CA PHE A 45 -10.39 14.98 2.72
C PHE A 45 -11.48 16.04 2.81
N ALA A 46 -12.44 15.98 1.88
CA ALA A 46 -13.71 16.70 2.02
C ALA A 46 -14.53 16.09 3.17
N ASP A 47 -14.55 14.75 3.23
CA ASP A 47 -15.18 13.95 4.29
C ASP A 47 -14.21 12.79 4.64
N PRO A 48 -13.46 12.89 5.74
CA PRO A 48 -12.48 11.88 6.09
C PRO A 48 -13.15 10.56 6.49
N PRO A 49 -12.61 9.40 6.06
CA PRO A 49 -13.17 8.10 6.38
C PRO A 49 -13.05 7.76 7.89
N GLY A 50 -12.25 8.49 8.62
CA GLY A 50 -12.08 8.42 10.07
C GLY A 50 -11.18 9.55 10.59
N ASP A 51 -11.31 9.84 11.87
CA ASP A 51 -10.60 10.95 12.52
C ASP A 51 -9.09 10.73 12.61
N ASP A 52 -8.62 9.49 12.45
CA ASP A 52 -7.23 9.08 12.63
C ASP A 52 -6.49 8.74 11.33
N VAL A 53 -7.13 8.95 10.16
CA VAL A 53 -6.57 8.49 8.87
C VAL A 53 -5.16 9.01 8.62
N PHE A 54 -4.90 10.28 8.83
CA PHE A 54 -3.59 10.89 8.63
C PHE A 54 -2.60 10.58 9.76
N ALA A 55 -3.09 10.45 10.99
CA ALA A 55 -2.25 10.04 12.12
C ALA A 55 -1.72 8.60 11.93
N VAL A 56 -2.55 7.71 11.40
CA VAL A 56 -2.18 6.32 11.09
C VAL A 56 -1.24 6.25 9.89
N GLU A 57 -1.45 7.07 8.86
CA GLU A 57 -0.51 7.16 7.72
C GLU A 57 0.86 7.66 8.18
N ALA A 58 0.89 8.72 9.01
CA ALA A 58 2.12 9.25 9.59
C ALA A 58 2.89 8.21 10.43
N GLU A 59 2.16 7.41 11.21
CA GLU A 59 2.72 6.30 11.98
C GLU A 59 3.33 5.23 11.06
N GLY A 60 2.64 4.88 9.97
CA GLY A 60 3.14 3.93 8.97
C GLY A 60 4.43 4.40 8.31
N LEU A 61 4.50 5.69 7.91
CA LEU A 61 5.71 6.30 7.35
C LEU A 61 6.87 6.26 8.36
N ALA A 62 6.60 6.56 9.63
CA ALA A 62 7.60 6.51 10.70
C ALA A 62 8.11 5.09 10.96
N ALA A 63 7.22 4.08 10.92
CA ALA A 63 7.59 2.68 11.09
C ALA A 63 8.51 2.17 9.96
N LEU A 64 8.16 2.47 8.70
CA LEU A 64 8.99 2.13 7.54
C LEU A 64 10.37 2.80 7.62
N ARG A 65 10.42 4.07 8.01
CA ARG A 65 11.68 4.80 8.22
C ARG A 65 12.55 4.15 9.30
N ALA A 66 11.95 3.83 10.45
CA ALA A 66 12.66 3.22 11.57
C ALA A 66 13.23 1.84 11.22
N ALA A 67 12.63 1.14 10.28
CA ALA A 67 13.07 -0.16 9.80
C ALA A 67 14.27 -0.10 8.83
N GLY A 68 14.67 1.10 8.36
CA GLY A 68 15.85 1.29 7.52
C GLY A 68 15.73 0.77 6.09
N GLY A 69 14.49 0.61 5.59
CA GLY A 69 14.20 0.25 4.19
C GLY A 69 14.25 1.45 3.23
N PRO A 70 13.38 1.46 2.21
CA PRO A 70 13.24 2.62 1.33
C PRO A 70 12.92 3.89 2.13
N ALA A 71 13.35 5.05 1.65
CA ALA A 71 13.08 6.32 2.31
C ALA A 71 11.57 6.61 2.43
N THR A 72 11.21 7.50 3.32
CA THR A 72 9.84 8.06 3.44
C THR A 72 9.91 9.57 3.59
N PRO A 73 8.89 10.33 3.18
CA PRO A 73 8.87 11.78 3.41
C PRO A 73 8.79 12.09 4.90
N ASP A 74 9.32 13.24 5.31
CA ASP A 74 9.11 13.75 6.66
C ASP A 74 7.66 14.18 6.84
N VAL A 75 7.07 13.80 7.96
CA VAL A 75 5.74 14.25 8.35
C VAL A 75 5.89 15.58 9.09
N LEU A 76 5.40 16.65 8.48
CA LEU A 76 5.46 18.01 9.04
C LEU A 76 4.22 18.32 9.86
N VAL A 77 3.05 17.84 9.42
CA VAL A 77 1.77 17.91 10.13
C VAL A 77 0.99 16.63 9.85
N ALA A 78 0.34 16.08 10.84
CA ALA A 78 -0.67 15.03 10.71
C ALA A 78 -1.78 15.28 11.74
N ASP A 79 -2.88 15.82 11.29
CA ASP A 79 -4.09 16.02 12.10
C ASP A 79 -5.32 15.40 11.42
N ARG A 80 -6.51 15.64 11.97
CA ARG A 80 -7.76 15.09 11.41
C ARG A 80 -8.05 15.55 9.99
N GLU A 81 -7.65 16.77 9.64
CA GLU A 81 -8.08 17.46 8.41
C GLU A 81 -6.96 17.61 7.38
N LEU A 82 -5.70 17.42 7.80
CA LEU A 82 -4.53 17.78 7.01
C LEU A 82 -3.36 16.86 7.29
N LEU A 83 -2.73 16.37 6.23
CA LEU A 83 -1.39 15.78 6.27
C LEU A 83 -0.46 16.65 5.43
N VAL A 84 0.66 17.08 6.00
CA VAL A 84 1.72 17.81 5.30
C VAL A 84 3.01 17.03 5.37
N LEU A 85 3.58 16.77 4.20
CA LEU A 85 4.82 15.99 4.03
C LEU A 85 5.88 16.81 3.30
N THR A 86 7.14 16.49 3.50
CA THR A 86 8.19 16.96 2.59
C THR A 86 7.93 16.46 1.17
N LEU A 87 8.16 17.33 0.18
CA LEU A 87 7.92 16.97 -1.21
C LEU A 87 9.03 16.05 -1.72
N LEU A 88 8.63 14.89 -2.22
CA LEU A 88 9.49 13.95 -2.92
C LEU A 88 9.60 14.29 -4.41
N ARG A 89 10.55 13.68 -5.09
CA ARG A 89 10.77 13.83 -6.53
C ARG A 89 10.11 12.68 -7.31
N PRO A 90 9.72 12.89 -8.57
CA PRO A 90 9.39 11.79 -9.48
C PRO A 90 10.54 10.81 -9.57
N ARG A 91 10.22 9.53 -9.79
CA ARG A 91 11.23 8.49 -10.01
C ARG A 91 12.14 8.85 -11.18
N PRO A 92 13.46 8.72 -11.04
CA PRO A 92 14.34 8.76 -12.20
C PRO A 92 14.07 7.57 -13.13
N ALA A 93 14.28 7.77 -14.41
CA ALA A 93 14.20 6.68 -15.39
C ALA A 93 15.39 5.70 -15.24
N GLY A 94 15.17 4.44 -15.67
CA GLY A 94 16.22 3.43 -15.80
C GLY A 94 16.26 2.37 -14.71
N GLU A 95 16.93 1.27 -15.04
CA GLU A 95 16.98 0.04 -14.22
C GLU A 95 17.70 0.25 -12.88
N ALA A 96 18.76 1.08 -12.86
CA ALA A 96 19.56 1.30 -11.65
C ALA A 96 18.75 1.84 -10.46
N PHE A 97 17.67 2.61 -10.71
CA PHE A 97 16.74 3.03 -9.64
C PHE A 97 16.02 1.82 -9.06
N TRP A 98 15.50 0.95 -9.92
CA TRP A 98 14.74 -0.23 -9.53
C TRP A 98 15.61 -1.28 -8.83
N GLU A 99 16.87 -1.43 -9.24
CA GLU A 99 17.83 -2.30 -8.54
C GLU A 99 18.10 -1.80 -7.11
N ARG A 100 18.37 -0.51 -6.93
CA ARG A 100 18.54 0.06 -5.58
C ARG A 100 17.28 -0.06 -4.73
N PHE A 101 16.11 0.13 -5.35
CA PHE A 101 14.83 -0.08 -4.66
C PHE A 101 14.66 -1.52 -4.21
N ALA A 102 15.02 -2.51 -5.05
CA ALA A 102 14.97 -3.93 -4.70
C ALA A 102 15.85 -4.24 -3.47
N VAL A 103 17.07 -3.68 -3.45
CA VAL A 103 17.99 -3.85 -2.30
C VAL A 103 17.38 -3.26 -1.02
N ALA A 104 16.83 -2.05 -1.09
CA ALA A 104 16.24 -1.39 0.07
C ALA A 104 14.98 -2.12 0.57
N LEU A 105 14.11 -2.60 -0.34
CA LEU A 105 12.92 -3.35 0.03
C LEU A 105 13.25 -4.76 0.57
N ALA A 106 14.24 -5.44 -0.02
CA ALA A 106 14.72 -6.71 0.49
C ALA A 106 15.29 -6.56 1.90
N HIS A 107 16.04 -5.49 2.16
CA HIS A 107 16.51 -5.17 3.51
C HIS A 107 15.34 -4.98 4.48
N LEU A 108 14.34 -4.17 4.13
CA LEU A 108 13.13 -3.98 4.96
C LEU A 108 12.52 -5.32 5.35
N HIS A 109 12.23 -6.17 4.35
CA HIS A 109 11.52 -7.42 4.58
C HIS A 109 12.35 -8.46 5.36
N THR A 110 13.67 -8.51 5.15
CA THR A 110 14.53 -9.50 5.82
C THR A 110 14.96 -9.07 7.22
N SER A 111 15.07 -7.76 7.49
CA SER A 111 15.47 -7.22 8.79
C SER A 111 14.31 -7.08 9.79
N THR A 112 13.06 -7.11 9.33
CA THR A 112 11.88 -6.89 10.16
C THR A 112 11.05 -8.15 10.39
N VAL A 113 11.68 -9.33 10.32
CA VAL A 113 10.99 -10.61 10.56
C VAL A 113 10.31 -10.62 11.92
N HIS A 114 9.03 -11.02 11.95
CA HIS A 114 8.20 -11.01 13.13
C HIS A 114 7.44 -12.34 13.29
N PRO A 115 7.26 -12.86 14.53
CA PRO A 115 6.59 -14.14 14.76
C PRO A 115 5.06 -14.08 14.62
N ARG A 116 4.47 -12.90 14.50
CA ARG A 116 3.02 -12.71 14.40
C ARG A 116 2.67 -11.81 13.22
N PHE A 117 1.50 -12.06 12.66
CA PHE A 117 0.87 -11.27 11.60
C PHE A 117 -0.05 -10.22 12.22
N GLY A 118 -0.14 -9.04 11.61
CA GLY A 118 -0.99 -7.96 12.11
C GLY A 118 -0.24 -6.66 12.37
N TRP A 119 -0.86 -5.77 13.11
CA TRP A 119 -0.28 -4.51 13.58
C TRP A 119 -0.90 -4.14 14.92
N HIS A 120 -0.29 -3.26 15.68
CA HIS A 120 -0.81 -2.91 17.02
C HIS A 120 -2.12 -2.12 16.99
N ARG A 121 -2.53 -1.65 15.83
CA ARG A 121 -3.83 -1.02 15.57
C ARG A 121 -4.30 -1.22 14.14
N ASP A 122 -5.59 -1.04 13.91
CA ASP A 122 -6.14 -0.98 12.56
C ASP A 122 -5.66 0.29 11.84
N ASN A 123 -5.56 0.21 10.52
CA ASN A 123 -5.21 1.33 9.65
C ASN A 123 -6.17 1.43 8.45
N TRP A 124 -5.78 2.12 7.41
CA TRP A 124 -6.60 2.40 6.25
C TRP A 124 -5.97 1.86 4.98
N LEU A 125 -6.79 1.25 4.13
CA LEU A 125 -6.45 0.92 2.75
C LEU A 125 -7.41 1.73 1.86
N GLY A 126 -6.92 2.83 1.30
CA GLY A 126 -7.79 3.83 0.71
C GLY A 126 -8.75 4.41 1.75
N GLN A 127 -10.04 4.31 1.50
CA GLN A 127 -11.09 4.80 2.40
C GLN A 127 -11.72 3.68 3.29
N ARG A 128 -11.13 2.49 3.31
CA ARG A 128 -11.65 1.35 4.09
C ARG A 128 -10.70 0.97 5.22
N ARG A 129 -11.28 0.76 6.39
CA ARG A 129 -10.55 0.28 7.57
C ARG A 129 -9.92 -1.08 7.27
N GLN A 130 -8.63 -1.23 7.51
CA GLN A 130 -7.90 -2.49 7.43
C GLN A 130 -7.70 -3.06 8.83
N VAL A 131 -8.30 -4.21 9.08
CA VAL A 131 -8.20 -4.91 10.37
C VAL A 131 -6.82 -5.55 10.49
N ASN A 132 -6.16 -5.31 11.62
CA ASN A 132 -4.79 -5.72 11.90
C ASN A 132 -4.65 -6.50 13.22
N THR A 133 -5.72 -7.13 13.67
CA THR A 133 -5.68 -7.97 14.88
C THR A 133 -4.53 -8.98 14.79
N TRP A 134 -3.70 -9.04 15.83
CA TRP A 134 -2.55 -9.94 15.88
C TRP A 134 -2.93 -11.42 15.82
N ALA A 135 -2.32 -12.16 14.90
CA ALA A 135 -2.49 -13.60 14.72
C ALA A 135 -1.13 -14.31 14.66
N GLY A 136 -1.08 -15.55 15.15
CA GLY A 136 0.10 -16.42 15.02
C GLY A 136 0.14 -17.19 13.71
N ASP A 137 -1.01 -17.42 13.09
CA ASP A 137 -1.17 -18.13 11.82
C ASP A 137 -1.35 -17.14 10.67
N GLY A 138 -0.42 -17.14 9.72
CA GLY A 138 -0.45 -16.24 8.56
C GLY A 138 -1.55 -16.59 7.56
N PHE A 139 -1.89 -17.86 7.41
CA PHE A 139 -2.96 -18.28 6.50
C PHE A 139 -4.33 -17.86 7.04
N ALA A 140 -4.58 -18.06 8.33
CA ALA A 140 -5.79 -17.58 8.99
C ALA A 140 -5.88 -16.04 8.93
N PHE A 141 -4.79 -15.34 9.24
CA PHE A 141 -4.72 -13.88 9.15
C PHE A 141 -5.05 -13.37 7.75
N PHE A 142 -4.45 -13.95 6.73
CA PHE A 142 -4.67 -13.54 5.35
C PHE A 142 -6.09 -13.87 4.88
N ALA A 143 -6.60 -15.05 5.19
CA ALA A 143 -7.97 -15.45 4.88
C ALA A 143 -8.98 -14.47 5.53
N GLU A 144 -8.92 -14.31 6.84
CA GLU A 144 -9.93 -13.57 7.59
C GLU A 144 -9.84 -12.06 7.39
N HIS A 145 -8.62 -11.49 7.52
CA HIS A 145 -8.42 -10.05 7.57
C HIS A 145 -8.03 -9.42 6.23
N ARG A 146 -7.69 -10.23 5.22
CA ARG A 146 -7.29 -9.71 3.90
C ARG A 146 -8.24 -10.11 2.77
N LEU A 147 -8.92 -11.25 2.89
CA LEU A 147 -9.83 -11.75 1.86
C LEU A 147 -11.30 -11.76 2.29
N LEU A 148 -11.67 -12.58 3.27
CA LEU A 148 -13.08 -12.81 3.64
C LEU A 148 -13.78 -11.57 4.24
N ARG A 149 -13.03 -10.69 4.88
CA ARG A 149 -13.58 -9.43 5.41
C ARG A 149 -14.33 -8.58 4.36
N TRP A 150 -13.93 -8.70 3.09
CA TRP A 150 -14.55 -7.94 2.01
C TRP A 150 -15.92 -8.46 1.59
N LEU A 151 -16.29 -9.68 2.00
CA LEU A 151 -17.59 -10.27 1.68
C LEU A 151 -18.78 -9.53 2.31
N SER A 152 -18.55 -8.70 3.31
CA SER A 152 -19.56 -7.82 3.91
C SER A 152 -19.80 -6.53 3.11
N GLU A 153 -18.93 -6.19 2.16
CA GLU A 153 -19.06 -5.00 1.32
C GLU A 153 -20.09 -5.27 0.21
N PRO A 154 -21.15 -4.43 0.07
CA PRO A 154 -22.24 -4.70 -0.88
C PRO A 154 -21.79 -4.86 -2.32
N ARG A 155 -20.81 -4.07 -2.77
CA ARG A 155 -20.27 -4.15 -4.15
C ARG A 155 -19.53 -5.46 -4.39
N VAL A 156 -18.74 -5.92 -3.42
CA VAL A 156 -18.04 -7.20 -3.50
C VAL A 156 -19.04 -8.34 -3.51
N ALA A 157 -20.05 -8.31 -2.63
CA ALA A 157 -21.11 -9.32 -2.60
C ALA A 157 -21.85 -9.40 -3.95
N ALA A 158 -22.14 -8.26 -4.57
CA ALA A 158 -22.80 -8.19 -5.88
C ALA A 158 -21.88 -8.71 -7.01
N ALA A 159 -20.58 -8.38 -6.99
CA ALA A 159 -19.61 -8.78 -8.01
C ALA A 159 -19.31 -10.28 -7.99
N LEU A 160 -19.28 -10.91 -6.80
CA LEU A 160 -18.99 -12.32 -6.61
C LEU A 160 -20.22 -13.21 -6.76
N GLY A 161 -21.37 -12.76 -6.28
CA GLY A 161 -22.55 -13.61 -6.14
C GLY A 161 -22.33 -14.79 -5.18
N VAL A 162 -23.26 -15.75 -5.17
CA VAL A 162 -23.19 -16.92 -4.29
C VAL A 162 -22.02 -17.85 -4.66
N GLU A 163 -21.82 -18.08 -5.94
CA GLU A 163 -20.77 -18.98 -6.44
C GLU A 163 -19.36 -18.44 -6.20
N GLY A 164 -19.13 -17.14 -6.51
CA GLY A 164 -17.83 -16.51 -6.29
C GLY A 164 -17.48 -16.39 -4.79
N ARG A 165 -18.49 -16.16 -3.93
CA ARG A 165 -18.32 -16.24 -2.48
C ARG A 165 -17.85 -17.63 -2.04
N ALA A 166 -18.54 -18.70 -2.47
CA ALA A 166 -18.19 -20.05 -2.13
C ALA A 166 -16.79 -20.45 -2.67
N ALA A 167 -16.43 -19.97 -3.87
CA ALA A 167 -15.10 -20.16 -4.44
C ALA A 167 -14.01 -19.47 -3.60
N LEU A 168 -14.25 -18.24 -3.15
CA LEU A 168 -13.31 -17.51 -2.27
C LEU A 168 -13.13 -18.25 -0.93
N GLU A 169 -14.21 -18.74 -0.34
CA GLU A 169 -14.16 -19.53 0.91
C GLU A 169 -13.36 -20.81 0.72
N ARG A 170 -13.54 -21.54 -0.42
CA ARG A 170 -12.75 -22.75 -0.76
C ARG A 170 -11.27 -22.41 -0.99
N LEU A 171 -10.97 -21.31 -1.69
CA LEU A 171 -9.59 -20.85 -1.85
C LEU A 171 -8.96 -20.57 -0.49
N CYS A 172 -9.65 -19.84 0.39
CA CYS A 172 -9.16 -19.52 1.74
C CYS A 172 -8.84 -20.80 2.55
N ALA A 173 -9.69 -21.82 2.48
CA ALA A 173 -9.46 -23.10 3.15
C ALA A 173 -8.21 -23.84 2.62
N ARG A 174 -7.80 -23.56 1.38
CA ARG A 174 -6.67 -24.19 0.71
C ARG A 174 -5.40 -23.36 0.69
N LEU A 175 -5.38 -22.18 1.32
CA LEU A 175 -4.18 -21.32 1.34
C LEU A 175 -2.90 -22.05 1.79
N PRO A 176 -2.93 -22.96 2.79
CA PRO A 176 -1.73 -23.72 3.17
C PRO A 176 -1.19 -24.67 2.09
N GLU A 177 -2.03 -25.05 1.11
CA GLU A 177 -1.61 -25.87 -0.03
C GLU A 177 -1.06 -25.03 -1.18
N LEU A 178 -1.50 -23.76 -1.27
CA LEU A 178 -1.27 -22.85 -2.39
C LEU A 178 -0.09 -21.92 -2.15
N LEU A 179 0.17 -21.57 -0.91
CA LEU A 179 1.20 -20.62 -0.51
C LEU A 179 2.19 -21.30 0.45
N PRO A 180 3.49 -21.02 0.35
CA PRO A 180 4.47 -21.53 1.30
C PRO A 180 4.30 -20.85 2.67
N GLU A 181 4.56 -21.62 3.73
CA GLU A 181 4.70 -21.03 5.06
C GLU A 181 5.92 -20.12 5.10
N ARG A 182 5.70 -18.87 5.44
CA ARG A 182 6.73 -17.83 5.53
C ARG A 182 6.51 -16.99 6.79
N PRO A 183 7.56 -16.48 7.42
CA PRO A 183 7.40 -15.55 8.52
C PRO A 183 6.78 -14.24 8.04
N ALA A 184 6.16 -13.52 8.95
CA ALA A 184 5.74 -12.15 8.71
C ALA A 184 6.94 -11.21 8.69
N CYS A 185 6.85 -10.13 7.92
CA CYS A 185 7.76 -8.99 7.96
C CYS A 185 6.96 -7.69 7.84
N LEU A 186 7.56 -6.57 8.18
CA LEU A 186 6.92 -5.27 7.97
C LEU A 186 6.80 -5.00 6.47
N THR A 187 5.56 -4.83 6.01
CA THR A 187 5.25 -4.50 4.61
C THR A 187 4.71 -3.08 4.51
N HIS A 188 4.89 -2.46 3.35
CA HIS A 188 4.21 -1.21 3.00
C HIS A 188 2.69 -1.39 2.94
N GLY A 189 2.24 -2.54 2.43
CA GLY A 189 0.84 -2.94 2.40
C GLY A 189 0.00 -2.31 1.28
N ASP A 190 0.49 -1.30 0.59
CA ASP A 190 -0.14 -0.69 -0.60
C ASP A 190 0.93 -0.30 -1.63
N LEU A 191 1.85 -1.23 -1.93
CA LEU A 191 3.01 -0.96 -2.76
C LEU A 191 2.71 -1.14 -4.25
N TRP A 192 2.20 -0.10 -4.88
CA TRP A 192 2.06 -0.02 -6.33
C TRP A 192 2.95 1.09 -6.90
N ARG A 193 3.08 1.11 -8.24
CA ARG A 193 4.07 1.97 -8.90
C ARG A 193 3.96 3.46 -8.57
N GLN A 194 2.76 3.98 -8.23
CA GLN A 194 2.58 5.40 -7.93
C GLN A 194 2.98 5.74 -6.49
N ASN A 195 3.02 4.76 -5.59
CA ASN A 195 3.50 4.94 -4.23
C ASN A 195 5.04 4.83 -4.12
N VAL A 196 5.73 4.64 -5.26
CA VAL A 196 7.19 4.63 -5.33
C VAL A 196 7.66 5.92 -6.00
N LEU A 197 8.27 6.80 -5.23
CA LEU A 197 8.85 8.07 -5.63
C LEU A 197 10.36 8.06 -5.40
N SER A 198 10.99 9.23 -5.41
CA SER A 198 12.43 9.39 -5.21
C SER A 198 12.71 10.51 -4.21
N THR A 199 13.77 10.34 -3.43
CA THR A 199 14.41 11.43 -2.71
C THR A 199 15.18 12.34 -3.68
N GLU A 200 15.70 13.45 -3.19
CA GLU A 200 16.46 14.41 -4.00
C GLU A 200 17.77 13.81 -4.54
N ASP A 201 18.39 12.90 -3.78
CA ASP A 201 19.60 12.16 -4.16
C ASP A 201 19.34 10.88 -4.97
N GLY A 202 18.08 10.63 -5.38
CA GLY A 202 17.69 9.55 -6.28
C GLY A 202 17.49 8.19 -5.60
N GLN A 203 17.36 8.13 -4.28
CA GLN A 203 16.96 6.91 -3.58
C GLN A 203 15.45 6.67 -3.71
N ALA A 204 15.03 5.39 -3.67
CA ALA A 204 13.60 5.09 -3.64
C ALA A 204 12.95 5.54 -2.33
N ALA A 205 11.79 6.16 -2.47
CA ALA A 205 10.99 6.64 -1.35
C ALA A 205 9.54 6.20 -1.49
N LEU A 206 8.90 5.83 -0.38
CA LEU A 206 7.54 5.30 -0.33
C LEU A 206 6.58 6.28 0.33
N ILE A 207 5.36 6.34 -0.20
CA ILE A 207 4.25 7.14 0.31
C ILE A 207 2.99 6.27 0.46
N ASP A 208 2.00 6.75 1.18
CA ASP A 208 0.66 6.14 1.31
C ASP A 208 0.68 4.70 1.86
N PRO A 209 1.36 4.42 2.97
CA PRO A 209 1.47 3.08 3.51
C PRO A 209 0.19 2.63 4.21
N ALA A 210 -0.10 1.33 4.09
CA ALA A 210 -1.08 0.59 4.88
C ALA A 210 -0.37 -0.53 5.66
N VAL A 211 0.60 -0.16 6.49
CA VAL A 211 1.56 -1.09 7.10
C VAL A 211 0.91 -2.20 7.91
N SER A 212 1.51 -3.37 7.82
CA SER A 212 1.29 -4.49 8.74
C SER A 212 2.43 -5.48 8.64
N TYR A 213 2.59 -6.30 9.66
CA TYR A 213 3.39 -7.51 9.54
C TYR A 213 2.59 -8.56 8.77
N THR A 214 3.05 -8.89 7.58
CA THR A 214 2.46 -9.92 6.71
C THR A 214 3.54 -10.53 5.82
N TRP A 215 3.16 -11.35 4.83
CA TRP A 215 4.14 -11.89 3.89
C TRP A 215 4.71 -10.80 2.99
N ALA A 216 6.01 -10.83 2.78
CA ALA A 216 6.73 -9.92 1.86
C ALA A 216 6.11 -9.88 0.46
N GLU A 217 5.57 -11.02 0.01
CA GLU A 217 4.93 -11.16 -1.30
C GLU A 217 3.68 -10.28 -1.48
N VAL A 218 3.10 -9.74 -0.40
CA VAL A 218 1.98 -8.77 -0.48
C VAL A 218 2.41 -7.50 -1.22
N ASP A 219 3.60 -6.99 -0.91
CA ASP A 219 4.14 -5.80 -1.59
C ASP A 219 4.56 -6.13 -3.04
N LEU A 220 5.15 -7.30 -3.24
CA LEU A 220 5.54 -7.75 -4.59
C LEU A 220 4.33 -7.95 -5.50
N ALA A 221 3.26 -8.55 -4.99
CA ALA A 221 2.06 -8.83 -5.78
C ALA A 221 1.42 -7.54 -6.29
N HIS A 222 1.32 -6.51 -5.46
CA HIS A 222 0.72 -5.26 -5.85
C HIS A 222 1.58 -4.52 -6.89
N LEU A 223 2.89 -4.49 -6.70
CA LEU A 223 3.80 -3.88 -7.69
C LEU A 223 3.80 -4.67 -9.02
N TRP A 224 3.80 -6.02 -8.96
CA TRP A 224 3.81 -6.89 -10.13
C TRP A 224 2.55 -6.74 -11.00
N THR A 225 1.39 -6.69 -10.38
CA THR A 225 0.10 -6.72 -11.09
C THR A 225 -0.37 -5.35 -11.57
N THR A 226 0.21 -4.25 -11.07
CA THR A 226 -0.15 -2.88 -11.46
C THR A 226 0.66 -2.35 -12.64
N ALA A 227 1.06 -3.22 -13.57
CA ALA A 227 1.81 -2.90 -14.78
C ALA A 227 3.05 -2.03 -14.50
N PRO A 228 4.05 -2.57 -13.79
CA PRO A 228 5.29 -1.86 -13.57
C PRO A 228 5.97 -1.52 -14.92
N PRO A 229 6.74 -0.44 -14.99
CA PRO A 229 7.46 -0.11 -16.21
C PRO A 229 8.48 -1.21 -16.56
N PRO A 230 8.88 -1.35 -17.84
CA PRO A 230 9.81 -2.40 -18.27
C PRO A 230 11.11 -2.45 -17.46
N GLU A 231 11.60 -1.32 -17.02
CA GLU A 231 12.81 -1.17 -16.21
C GLU A 231 12.67 -1.81 -14.81
N ALA A 232 11.45 -1.96 -14.31
CA ALA A 232 11.18 -2.61 -13.03
C ALA A 232 11.36 -4.15 -13.10
N ARG A 233 11.56 -4.74 -14.28
CA ARG A 233 11.87 -6.19 -14.37
C ARG A 233 13.06 -6.53 -13.52
N ARG A 234 14.11 -5.73 -13.58
CA ARG A 234 15.34 -5.91 -12.84
C ARG A 234 15.14 -5.84 -11.32
N PHE A 235 14.16 -5.07 -10.84
CA PHE A 235 13.76 -5.07 -9.42
C PHE A 235 13.40 -6.47 -8.93
N PHE A 236 12.54 -7.18 -9.66
CA PHE A 236 12.07 -8.50 -9.21
C PHE A 236 13.18 -9.55 -9.22
N ASP A 237 14.10 -9.48 -10.19
CA ASP A 237 15.23 -10.41 -10.27
C ASP A 237 16.19 -10.18 -9.10
N VAL A 238 16.60 -8.94 -8.84
CA VAL A 238 17.47 -8.57 -7.71
C VAL A 238 16.82 -8.89 -6.37
N TYR A 239 15.52 -8.56 -6.22
CA TYR A 239 14.79 -8.85 -4.98
C TYR A 239 14.74 -10.37 -4.72
N ALA A 240 14.41 -11.18 -5.73
CA ALA A 240 14.33 -12.64 -5.60
C ALA A 240 15.71 -13.24 -5.24
N GLU A 241 16.78 -12.76 -5.85
CA GLU A 241 18.15 -13.18 -5.54
C GLU A 241 18.53 -12.88 -4.08
N LEU A 242 18.23 -11.66 -3.60
CA LEU A 242 18.59 -11.23 -2.25
C LEU A 242 17.78 -11.91 -1.15
N THR A 243 16.53 -12.26 -1.43
CA THR A 243 15.61 -12.84 -0.43
C THR A 243 15.46 -14.35 -0.51
N GLY A 244 16.06 -14.99 -1.53
CA GLY A 244 15.87 -16.41 -1.77
C GLY A 244 14.43 -16.76 -2.13
N LEU A 245 13.73 -15.87 -2.83
CA LEU A 245 12.37 -16.10 -3.28
C LEU A 245 12.35 -17.24 -4.30
N ASP A 246 11.53 -18.27 -4.07
CA ASP A 246 11.48 -19.46 -4.93
C ASP A 246 10.89 -19.17 -6.32
N ASP A 247 11.22 -20.01 -7.31
CA ASP A 247 10.81 -19.82 -8.71
C ASP A 247 9.28 -19.77 -8.92
N GLY A 248 8.51 -20.33 -7.98
CA GLY A 248 7.05 -20.34 -8.02
C GLY A 248 6.36 -19.03 -7.61
N TRP A 249 7.10 -18.02 -7.16
CA TRP A 249 6.51 -16.80 -6.61
C TRP A 249 5.54 -16.10 -7.58
N ARG A 250 5.86 -16.09 -8.88
CA ARG A 250 5.01 -15.43 -9.90
C ARG A 250 3.62 -16.07 -10.01
N SER A 251 3.53 -17.38 -9.87
CA SER A 251 2.25 -18.12 -9.94
C SER A 251 1.34 -17.83 -8.73
N ARG A 252 1.90 -17.38 -7.60
CA ARG A 252 1.15 -17.05 -6.39
C ARG A 252 0.61 -15.61 -6.40
N MET A 253 1.16 -14.74 -7.22
CA MET A 253 0.79 -13.31 -7.25
C MET A 253 -0.72 -13.09 -7.45
N PRO A 254 -1.43 -13.80 -8.34
CA PRO A 254 -2.87 -13.62 -8.49
C PRO A 254 -3.66 -13.88 -7.20
N ILE A 255 -3.25 -14.88 -6.41
CA ILE A 255 -3.91 -15.24 -5.13
C ILE A 255 -3.67 -14.12 -4.10
N ILE A 256 -2.43 -13.69 -3.94
CA ILE A 256 -2.05 -12.66 -2.98
C ILE A 256 -2.68 -11.31 -3.34
N GLN A 257 -2.77 -11.01 -4.64
CA GLN A 257 -3.36 -9.78 -5.15
C GLN A 257 -4.89 -9.70 -5.01
N LEU A 258 -5.58 -10.83 -4.77
CA LEU A 258 -7.03 -10.82 -4.50
C LEU A 258 -7.41 -9.80 -3.41
N ARG A 259 -6.57 -9.64 -2.39
CA ARG A 259 -6.75 -8.62 -1.34
C ARG A 259 -6.98 -7.22 -1.94
N GLN A 260 -6.16 -6.84 -2.90
CA GLN A 260 -6.20 -5.51 -3.50
C GLN A 260 -7.38 -5.36 -4.47
N HIS A 261 -7.63 -6.39 -5.28
CA HIS A 261 -8.77 -6.37 -6.19
C HIS A 261 -10.11 -6.29 -5.44
N LEU A 262 -10.25 -7.03 -4.34
CA LEU A 262 -11.43 -6.94 -3.47
C LEU A 262 -11.58 -5.55 -2.85
N ALA A 263 -10.47 -4.93 -2.43
CA ALA A 263 -10.48 -3.57 -1.91
C ALA A 263 -10.88 -2.54 -2.98
N VAL A 264 -10.43 -2.70 -4.22
CA VAL A 264 -10.81 -1.84 -5.36
C VAL A 264 -12.31 -1.95 -5.63
N VAL A 265 -12.83 -3.16 -5.80
CA VAL A 265 -14.27 -3.40 -6.03
C VAL A 265 -15.12 -2.82 -4.89
N ALA A 266 -14.65 -2.91 -3.65
CA ALA A 266 -15.38 -2.38 -2.49
C ALA A 266 -15.50 -0.85 -2.49
N GLN A 267 -14.55 -0.13 -3.09
CA GLN A 267 -14.38 1.32 -2.89
C GLN A 267 -14.74 2.17 -4.11
N PHE A 268 -14.51 1.68 -5.33
CA PHE A 268 -14.57 2.50 -6.53
C PHE A 268 -15.70 2.07 -7.46
N ASP A 269 -16.29 3.04 -8.19
CA ASP A 269 -17.31 2.79 -9.21
C ASP A 269 -16.71 2.15 -10.45
N ASP A 270 -15.52 2.62 -10.88
CA ASP A 270 -14.68 1.95 -11.84
C ASP A 270 -13.75 0.98 -11.12
N ASP A 271 -13.84 -0.30 -11.41
CA ASP A 271 -13.01 -1.34 -10.80
C ASP A 271 -11.78 -1.72 -11.65
N TRP A 272 -11.57 -1.04 -12.78
CA TRP A 272 -10.45 -1.28 -13.71
C TRP A 272 -10.24 -2.77 -14.05
N GLY A 273 -11.33 -3.55 -14.12
CA GLY A 273 -11.30 -4.99 -14.39
C GLY A 273 -10.98 -5.87 -13.17
N ALA A 274 -10.98 -5.30 -11.97
CA ALA A 274 -10.70 -6.07 -10.75
C ALA A 274 -11.71 -7.20 -10.52
N ALA A 275 -13.01 -6.95 -10.74
CA ALA A 275 -14.04 -7.99 -10.60
C ALA A 275 -13.84 -9.16 -11.59
N GLU A 276 -13.43 -8.90 -12.82
CA GLU A 276 -13.10 -9.93 -13.80
C GLU A 276 -11.87 -10.73 -13.39
N THR A 277 -10.81 -10.04 -12.92
CA THR A 277 -9.58 -10.66 -12.43
C THR A 277 -9.86 -11.56 -11.21
N ILE A 278 -10.72 -11.11 -10.27
CA ILE A 278 -11.15 -11.92 -9.13
C ILE A 278 -11.84 -13.20 -9.63
N ARG A 279 -12.82 -13.10 -10.54
CA ARG A 279 -13.51 -14.27 -11.10
C ARG A 279 -12.57 -15.24 -11.79
N ALA A 280 -11.63 -14.73 -12.60
CA ALA A 280 -10.63 -15.55 -13.27
C ALA A 280 -9.72 -16.30 -12.27
N THR A 281 -9.29 -15.61 -11.20
CA THR A 281 -8.45 -16.20 -10.15
C THR A 281 -9.22 -17.24 -9.34
N LEU A 282 -10.52 -17.06 -9.13
CA LEU A 282 -11.38 -17.97 -8.38
C LEU A 282 -11.92 -19.14 -9.23
N ALA A 283 -11.83 -19.10 -10.56
CA ALA A 283 -12.39 -20.12 -11.44
C ALA A 283 -11.96 -21.58 -11.15
N PRO A 284 -10.72 -21.88 -10.67
CA PRO A 284 -10.31 -23.22 -10.28
C PRO A 284 -10.88 -23.73 -8.97
N PHE A 285 -11.55 -22.89 -8.20
CA PHE A 285 -12.07 -23.15 -6.85
C PHE A 285 -13.60 -23.10 -6.84
#